data_019352e8954395d783834ab818622b47
#
_entry.id   019352e8954395d783834ab818622b47
#
_cell.length_a   1.000
_cell.length_b   1.000
_cell.length_c   1.000
_cell.angle_alpha   90.00
_cell.angle_beta   90.00
_cell.angle_gamma   90.00
#
_symmetry.space_group_name_H-M   'P 1'
#
loop_
_entity.id
_entity.type
_entity.pdbx_description
1 polymer ?
#
loop_
_entity_poly.entity_id
_entity_poly.type
_entity_poly.pdbx_seq_one_letter_code
_entity_poly.pdbx_strand_id
1 'polypeptide(L)'
;RLTSFTIKSRREVDFRTAGFYTPEFRDSNLNIHPQNEQLKEKYQKHMQYLFNTYGELVDKGIDVEDARFILPYCFHSNIIMGLDARELEKMVESFIYGRLSRIQELNEFGKILYEIIKEKVPYLTECIENSKMNSDNQFEYLEKMIKKPEIKILEKPELLSYTPNADDVVLESNIMYHYQCSEKMADEILKELEEKDENAKE
;
A
#
# COMPACT_ATOMS: atom_id res chain seq x y z
N ARG A 1 -7.39 2.84 17.50
CA ARG A 1 -6.81 1.74 16.69
C ARG A 1 -6.96 0.46 17.48
N LEU A 2 -7.47 -0.57 16.83
CA LEU A 2 -7.69 -1.91 17.40
C LEU A 2 -6.54 -2.87 17.08
N THR A 3 -5.44 -2.35 16.51
CA THR A 3 -4.25 -3.10 16.13
C THR A 3 -2.99 -2.41 16.62
N SER A 4 -2.01 -3.20 17.01
CA SER A 4 -0.65 -2.75 17.36
C SER A 4 0.39 -3.57 16.59
N PHE A 5 1.51 -2.95 16.25
CA PHE A 5 2.59 -3.58 15.49
C PHE A 5 3.93 -3.33 16.17
N THR A 6 4.76 -4.38 16.25
CA THR A 6 6.18 -4.29 16.54
C THR A 6 6.93 -4.94 15.38
N ILE A 7 7.78 -4.17 14.72
CA ILE A 7 8.49 -4.58 13.50
C ILE A 7 9.99 -4.54 13.77
N LYS A 8 10.71 -5.58 13.35
CA LYS A 8 12.17 -5.61 13.40
C LYS A 8 12.74 -4.46 12.57
N SER A 9 13.49 -3.56 13.23
CA SER A 9 14.00 -2.33 12.62
C SER A 9 15.28 -2.57 11.81
N ARG A 10 15.30 -2.11 10.56
CA ARG A 10 16.52 -2.09 9.72
C ARG A 10 17.52 -0.99 10.13
N ARG A 11 17.17 -0.15 11.07
CA ARG A 11 18.07 0.90 11.59
C ARG A 11 19.00 0.39 12.68
N GLU A 12 18.57 -0.67 13.37
CA GLU A 12 19.24 -1.13 14.58
C GLU A 12 19.74 -2.58 14.46
N VAL A 13 19.22 -3.32 13.48
CA VAL A 13 19.51 -4.74 13.33
C VAL A 13 20.12 -5.01 11.97
N ASP A 14 21.20 -5.79 11.96
CA ASP A 14 21.83 -6.30 10.74
C ASP A 14 20.91 -7.31 10.06
N PHE A 15 20.60 -7.08 8.77
CA PHE A 15 19.72 -7.89 7.95
C PHE A 15 20.44 -8.79 6.94
N ARG A 16 21.77 -8.94 7.01
CA ARG A 16 22.55 -9.75 6.04
C ARG A 16 22.08 -11.20 5.93
N THR A 17 21.47 -11.74 6.98
CA THR A 17 20.97 -13.12 7.04
C THR A 17 19.44 -13.23 6.97
N ALA A 18 18.75 -12.12 6.73
CA ALA A 18 17.28 -12.11 6.76
C ALA A 18 16.66 -12.92 5.62
N GLY A 19 17.33 -13.01 4.47
CA GLY A 19 16.77 -13.60 3.27
C GLY A 19 15.75 -12.71 2.56
N PHE A 20 15.16 -13.22 1.49
CA PHE A 20 14.21 -12.47 0.66
C PHE A 20 13.14 -13.37 0.05
N TYR A 21 12.00 -12.79 -0.22
CA TYR A 21 10.89 -13.44 -0.92
C TYR A 21 11.18 -13.55 -2.42
N THR A 22 10.89 -14.71 -3.01
CA THR A 22 10.97 -14.93 -4.46
C THR A 22 9.55 -15.13 -5.00
N PRO A 23 9.01 -14.18 -5.80
CA PRO A 23 7.66 -14.28 -6.32
C PRO A 23 7.56 -15.28 -7.48
N GLU A 24 6.34 -15.72 -7.78
CA GLU A 24 5.99 -16.28 -9.09
C GLU A 24 5.81 -15.12 -10.09
N PHE A 25 6.58 -15.15 -11.18
CA PHE A 25 6.44 -14.14 -12.23
C PHE A 25 5.23 -14.46 -13.12
N ARG A 26 4.34 -13.50 -13.28
CA ARG A 26 3.08 -13.65 -14.00
C ARG A 26 2.99 -12.63 -15.15
N ASP A 27 2.20 -12.97 -16.16
CA ASP A 27 1.83 -12.07 -17.23
C ASP A 27 0.70 -11.09 -16.78
N SER A 28 0.28 -10.19 -17.67
CA SER A 28 -0.80 -9.24 -17.43
C SER A 28 -2.17 -9.89 -17.15
N ASN A 29 -2.35 -11.17 -17.52
CA ASN A 29 -3.56 -11.95 -17.30
C ASN A 29 -3.46 -12.82 -16.03
N LEU A 30 -2.42 -12.61 -15.22
CA LEU A 30 -2.12 -13.34 -13.99
C LEU A 30 -1.73 -14.82 -14.20
N ASN A 31 -1.44 -15.26 -15.42
CA ASN A 31 -0.90 -16.60 -15.68
C ASN A 31 0.59 -16.65 -15.37
N ILE A 32 1.08 -17.80 -14.90
CA ILE A 32 2.51 -17.99 -14.66
C ILE A 32 3.25 -17.82 -16.00
N HIS A 33 4.27 -16.94 -16.01
CA HIS A 33 5.05 -16.66 -17.20
C HIS A 33 5.79 -17.92 -17.69
N PRO A 34 5.84 -18.20 -19.01
CA PRO A 34 6.51 -19.40 -19.54
C PRO A 34 7.98 -19.55 -19.13
N GLN A 35 8.67 -18.43 -18.90
CA GLN A 35 10.08 -18.41 -18.45
C GLN A 35 10.22 -18.20 -16.93
N ASN A 36 9.18 -18.49 -16.15
CA ASN A 36 9.13 -18.20 -14.72
C ASN A 36 10.39 -18.72 -13.97
N GLU A 37 10.84 -19.95 -14.21
CA GLU A 37 12.00 -20.52 -13.51
C GLU A 37 13.30 -19.79 -13.86
N GLN A 38 13.51 -19.44 -15.12
CA GLN A 38 14.68 -18.65 -15.54
C GLN A 38 14.67 -17.25 -14.92
N LEU A 39 13.49 -16.61 -14.84
CA LEU A 39 13.31 -15.31 -14.21
C LEU A 39 13.57 -15.39 -12.72
N LYS A 40 13.11 -16.44 -12.03
CA LYS A 40 13.41 -16.70 -10.62
C LYS A 40 14.90 -16.83 -10.36
N GLU A 41 15.61 -17.63 -11.16
CA GLU A 41 17.07 -17.78 -11.01
C GLU A 41 17.80 -16.45 -11.18
N LYS A 42 17.45 -15.69 -12.20
CA LYS A 42 18.03 -14.35 -12.44
C LYS A 42 17.73 -13.41 -11.28
N TYR A 43 16.50 -13.41 -10.80
CA TYR A 43 16.05 -12.61 -9.66
C TYR A 43 16.83 -12.98 -8.40
N GLN A 44 16.91 -14.28 -8.05
CA GLN A 44 17.62 -14.75 -6.86
C GLN A 44 19.09 -14.38 -6.88
N LYS A 45 19.78 -14.54 -8.03
CA LYS A 45 21.18 -14.12 -8.19
C LYS A 45 21.35 -12.61 -7.94
N HIS A 46 20.43 -11.80 -8.46
CA HIS A 46 20.49 -10.35 -8.25
C HIS A 46 20.21 -9.96 -6.80
N MET A 47 19.19 -10.56 -6.17
CA MET A 47 18.88 -10.31 -4.76
C MET A 47 20.06 -10.73 -3.85
N GLN A 48 20.65 -11.89 -4.09
CA GLN A 48 21.83 -12.35 -3.34
C GLN A 48 23.00 -11.38 -3.49
N TYR A 49 23.22 -10.83 -4.68
CA TYR A 49 24.24 -9.80 -4.90
C TYR A 49 23.98 -8.56 -4.03
N LEU A 50 22.75 -8.08 -3.96
CA LEU A 50 22.40 -6.92 -3.12
C LEU A 50 22.63 -7.19 -1.62
N PHE A 51 22.25 -8.38 -1.13
CA PHE A 51 22.48 -8.77 0.25
C PHE A 51 23.99 -8.91 0.57
N ASN A 52 24.77 -9.45 -0.34
CA ASN A 52 26.23 -9.53 -0.19
C ASN A 52 26.85 -8.12 -0.14
N THR A 53 26.43 -7.23 -1.04
CA THR A 53 26.89 -5.83 -1.05
C THR A 53 26.53 -5.10 0.24
N TYR A 54 25.32 -5.32 0.76
CA TYR A 54 24.92 -4.81 2.08
C TYR A 54 25.87 -5.30 3.18
N GLY A 55 26.15 -6.61 3.22
CA GLY A 55 27.10 -7.19 4.19
C GLY A 55 28.50 -6.58 4.08
N GLU A 56 29.01 -6.39 2.86
CA GLU A 56 30.32 -5.77 2.62
C GLU A 56 30.39 -4.31 3.12
N LEU A 57 29.30 -3.55 3.00
CA LEU A 57 29.23 -2.18 3.55
C LEU A 57 29.30 -2.19 5.07
N VAL A 58 28.51 -3.06 5.70
CA VAL A 58 28.53 -3.19 7.16
C VAL A 58 29.90 -3.65 7.67
N ASP A 59 30.56 -4.59 6.98
CA ASP A 59 31.91 -5.07 7.33
C ASP A 59 32.99 -3.99 7.16
N LYS A 60 32.76 -2.99 6.29
CA LYS A 60 33.59 -1.79 6.16
C LYS A 60 33.32 -0.72 7.21
N GLY A 61 32.41 -0.98 8.15
CA GLY A 61 32.05 -0.05 9.23
C GLY A 61 31.02 1.01 8.85
N ILE A 62 30.32 0.84 7.70
CA ILE A 62 29.16 1.66 7.37
C ILE A 62 28.01 1.27 8.32
N ASP A 63 27.36 2.27 8.91
CA ASP A 63 26.23 2.05 9.80
C ASP A 63 25.09 1.31 9.08
N VAL A 64 24.43 0.39 9.79
CA VAL A 64 23.31 -0.38 9.24
C VAL A 64 22.16 0.51 8.78
N GLU A 65 22.01 1.70 9.37
CA GLU A 65 21.02 2.69 8.97
C GLU A 65 21.27 3.24 7.56
N ASP A 66 22.53 3.40 7.16
CA ASP A 66 22.92 3.84 5.82
C ASP A 66 23.03 2.67 4.85
N ALA A 67 23.66 1.56 5.28
CA ALA A 67 23.82 0.37 4.44
C ALA A 67 22.48 -0.21 3.96
N ARG A 68 21.41 -0.09 4.75
CA ARG A 68 20.05 -0.61 4.45
C ARG A 68 19.44 -0.08 3.14
N PHE A 69 19.89 1.04 2.60
CA PHE A 69 19.36 1.58 1.35
C PHE A 69 19.61 0.68 0.13
N ILE A 70 20.56 -0.26 0.23
CA ILE A 70 20.80 -1.28 -0.81
C ILE A 70 19.80 -2.44 -0.70
N LEU A 71 19.23 -2.72 0.48
CA LEU A 71 18.31 -3.82 0.66
C LEU A 71 17.02 -3.61 -0.12
N PRO A 72 16.61 -4.59 -0.95
CA PRO A 72 15.37 -4.52 -1.71
C PRO A 72 14.15 -4.66 -0.79
N TYR A 73 12.96 -4.22 -1.25
CA TYR A 73 11.72 -4.36 -0.48
C TYR A 73 11.28 -5.81 -0.20
N CYS A 74 11.80 -6.77 -0.94
CA CYS A 74 11.49 -8.19 -0.79
C CYS A 74 12.22 -8.89 0.36
N PHE A 75 13.01 -8.18 1.18
CA PHE A 75 13.70 -8.79 2.32
C PHE A 75 12.69 -9.30 3.36
N HIS A 76 13.03 -10.45 3.99
CA HIS A 76 12.23 -10.95 5.09
C HIS A 76 12.44 -10.14 6.36
N SER A 77 11.36 -9.93 7.12
CA SER A 77 11.39 -9.28 8.43
C SER A 77 10.47 -10.00 9.41
N ASN A 78 10.57 -9.66 10.68
CA ASN A 78 9.68 -10.18 11.71
C ASN A 78 8.71 -9.07 12.14
N ILE A 79 7.44 -9.42 12.18
CA ILE A 79 6.36 -8.54 12.65
C ILE A 79 5.61 -9.28 13.75
N ILE A 80 5.47 -8.64 14.91
CA ILE A 80 4.53 -9.06 15.95
C ILE A 80 3.33 -8.14 15.83
N MET A 81 2.15 -8.74 15.74
CA MET A 81 0.91 -8.00 15.58
C MET A 81 -0.07 -8.41 16.67
N GLY A 82 -0.56 -7.42 17.43
CA GLY A 82 -1.67 -7.57 18.37
C GLY A 82 -2.93 -6.97 17.75
N LEU A 83 -4.02 -7.73 17.65
CA LEU A 83 -5.29 -7.29 17.13
C LEU A 83 -6.43 -8.02 17.84
N ASP A 84 -7.63 -7.42 17.81
CA ASP A 84 -8.83 -8.09 18.30
C ASP A 84 -9.41 -9.06 17.24
N ALA A 85 -10.39 -9.88 17.66
CA ALA A 85 -10.98 -10.90 16.82
C ALA A 85 -11.66 -10.34 15.55
N ARG A 86 -12.27 -9.14 15.64
CA ARG A 86 -12.92 -8.49 14.51
C ARG A 86 -11.92 -8.02 13.46
N GLU A 87 -10.79 -7.46 13.89
CA GLU A 87 -9.75 -7.03 12.97
C GLU A 87 -9.02 -8.24 12.36
N LEU A 88 -8.89 -9.34 13.10
CA LEU A 88 -8.36 -10.61 12.58
C LEU A 88 -9.27 -11.19 11.49
N GLU A 89 -10.59 -11.22 11.72
CA GLU A 89 -11.60 -11.64 10.76
C GLU A 89 -11.49 -10.85 9.45
N LYS A 90 -11.54 -9.50 9.52
CA LYS A 90 -11.43 -8.62 8.35
C LYS A 90 -10.11 -8.76 7.60
N MET A 91 -9.02 -8.97 8.33
CA MET A 91 -7.71 -9.17 7.73
C MET A 91 -7.68 -10.46 6.92
N VAL A 92 -8.13 -11.57 7.51
CA VAL A 92 -8.15 -12.88 6.83
C VAL A 92 -9.12 -12.89 5.65
N GLU A 93 -10.30 -12.29 5.81
CA GLU A 93 -11.25 -12.07 4.73
C GLU A 93 -10.62 -11.31 3.56
N SER A 94 -9.96 -10.18 3.84
CA SER A 94 -9.31 -9.37 2.82
C SER A 94 -8.20 -10.10 2.08
N PHE A 95 -7.46 -10.98 2.77
CA PHE A 95 -6.36 -11.76 2.19
C PHE A 95 -6.84 -12.96 1.37
N ILE A 96 -7.94 -13.61 1.75
CA ILE A 96 -8.43 -14.80 1.07
C ILE A 96 -9.45 -14.47 -0.01
N TYR A 97 -10.40 -13.57 0.27
CA TYR A 97 -11.55 -13.30 -0.59
C TYR A 97 -11.60 -11.86 -1.12
N GLY A 98 -10.98 -10.90 -0.43
CA GLY A 98 -11.04 -9.49 -0.79
C GLY A 98 -9.96 -9.07 -1.81
N ARG A 99 -9.80 -7.76 -1.94
CA ARG A 99 -8.88 -7.14 -2.92
C ARG A 99 -7.41 -7.58 -2.80
N LEU A 100 -6.97 -7.98 -1.61
CA LEU A 100 -5.59 -8.41 -1.35
C LEU A 100 -5.35 -9.87 -1.72
N SER A 101 -6.38 -10.65 -2.04
CA SER A 101 -6.25 -12.04 -2.48
C SER A 101 -5.49 -12.21 -3.79
N ARG A 102 -5.38 -11.15 -4.59
CA ARG A 102 -4.60 -11.11 -5.84
C ARG A 102 -3.09 -11.04 -5.60
N ILE A 103 -2.67 -10.67 -4.38
CA ILE A 103 -1.25 -10.66 -3.98
C ILE A 103 -0.93 -12.02 -3.39
N GLN A 104 -0.14 -12.81 -4.11
CA GLN A 104 0.13 -14.21 -3.79
C GLN A 104 0.59 -14.40 -2.34
N GLU A 105 1.59 -13.63 -1.90
CA GLU A 105 2.14 -13.70 -0.54
C GLU A 105 1.07 -13.49 0.54
N LEU A 106 0.18 -12.49 0.35
CA LEU A 106 -0.88 -12.20 1.30
C LEU A 106 -1.99 -13.27 1.27
N ASN A 107 -2.30 -13.81 0.10
CA ASN A 107 -3.27 -14.90 -0.02
C ASN A 107 -2.79 -16.17 0.67
N GLU A 108 -1.53 -16.54 0.48
CA GLU A 108 -0.91 -17.70 1.17
C GLU A 108 -0.86 -17.48 2.67
N PHE A 109 -0.48 -16.27 3.12
CA PHE A 109 -0.48 -15.90 4.54
C PHE A 109 -1.90 -15.96 5.14
N GLY A 110 -2.91 -15.44 4.42
CA GLY A 110 -4.31 -15.51 4.84
C GLY A 110 -4.80 -16.94 5.04
N LYS A 111 -4.43 -17.87 4.13
CA LYS A 111 -4.77 -19.29 4.25
C LYS A 111 -4.11 -19.94 5.47
N ILE A 112 -2.85 -19.63 5.75
CA ILE A 112 -2.15 -20.12 6.94
C ILE A 112 -2.85 -19.61 8.22
N LEU A 113 -3.18 -18.32 8.27
CA LEU A 113 -3.91 -17.75 9.41
C LEU A 113 -5.29 -18.39 9.58
N TYR A 114 -6.01 -18.65 8.49
CA TYR A 114 -7.30 -19.29 8.51
C TYR A 114 -7.24 -20.70 9.15
N GLU A 115 -6.24 -21.52 8.80
CA GLU A 115 -6.06 -22.83 9.41
C GLU A 115 -5.71 -22.75 10.92
N ILE A 116 -4.92 -21.75 11.32
CA ILE A 116 -4.64 -21.49 12.74
C ILE A 116 -5.93 -21.06 13.48
N ILE A 117 -6.75 -20.20 12.88
CA ILE A 117 -8.03 -19.77 13.45
C ILE A 117 -8.96 -20.95 13.61
N LYS A 118 -9.06 -21.80 12.60
CA LYS A 118 -9.90 -23.00 12.62
C LYS A 118 -9.53 -23.95 13.75
N GLU A 119 -8.24 -24.07 14.05
CA GLU A 119 -7.75 -24.89 15.17
C GLU A 119 -7.99 -24.22 16.53
N LYS A 120 -7.66 -22.94 16.67
CA LYS A 120 -7.61 -22.25 17.97
C LYS A 120 -8.91 -21.52 18.35
N VAL A 121 -9.64 -21.03 17.37
CA VAL A 121 -10.81 -20.14 17.56
C VAL A 121 -11.90 -20.48 16.53
N PRO A 122 -12.39 -21.71 16.48
CA PRO A 122 -13.23 -22.22 15.37
C PRO A 122 -14.53 -21.45 15.13
N TYR A 123 -15.06 -20.76 16.12
CA TYR A 123 -16.27 -19.92 15.96
C TYR A 123 -16.07 -18.70 15.04
N LEU A 124 -14.82 -18.26 14.79
CA LEU A 124 -14.56 -17.19 13.83
C LEU A 124 -14.58 -17.67 12.37
N THR A 125 -14.45 -18.96 12.12
CA THR A 125 -14.42 -19.49 10.74
C THR A 125 -15.74 -19.27 10.03
N GLU A 126 -16.87 -19.44 10.71
CA GLU A 126 -18.20 -19.19 10.13
C GLU A 126 -18.35 -17.73 9.68
N CYS A 127 -17.87 -16.77 10.46
CA CYS A 127 -17.89 -15.37 10.11
C CYS A 127 -17.07 -15.10 8.84
N ILE A 128 -15.85 -15.64 8.77
CA ILE A 128 -14.94 -15.50 7.61
C ILE A 128 -15.55 -16.15 6.36
N GLU A 129 -16.15 -17.32 6.47
CA GLU A 129 -16.81 -18.01 5.34
C GLU A 129 -18.04 -17.28 4.84
N ASN A 130 -18.83 -16.71 5.72
CA ASN A 130 -20.00 -15.90 5.37
C ASN A 130 -19.63 -14.60 4.64
N SER A 131 -18.47 -14.04 4.93
CA SER A 131 -17.93 -12.85 4.24
C SER A 131 -17.65 -13.09 2.76
N LYS A 132 -17.31 -14.32 2.36
CA LYS A 132 -17.08 -14.70 0.96
C LYS A 132 -18.25 -14.31 0.06
N MET A 133 -19.49 -14.53 0.52
CA MET A 133 -20.69 -14.22 -0.25
C MET A 133 -20.91 -12.71 -0.45
N ASN A 134 -20.36 -11.87 0.44
CA ASN A 134 -20.55 -10.42 0.38
C ASN A 134 -19.45 -9.72 -0.46
N SER A 135 -18.23 -10.28 -0.49
CA SER A 135 -17.10 -9.65 -1.21
C SER A 135 -17.26 -9.77 -2.74
N ASP A 136 -17.72 -10.91 -3.24
CA ASP A 136 -17.87 -11.16 -4.68
C ASP A 136 -18.90 -10.22 -5.31
N ASN A 137 -19.99 -9.93 -4.61
CA ASN A 137 -21.06 -9.05 -5.11
C ASN A 137 -20.67 -7.57 -5.21
N GLN A 138 -19.79 -7.05 -4.33
CA GLN A 138 -19.41 -5.64 -4.36
C GLN A 138 -18.45 -5.31 -5.52
N PHE A 139 -17.50 -6.19 -5.81
CA PHE A 139 -16.56 -5.97 -6.91
C PHE A 139 -17.20 -6.11 -8.29
N GLU A 140 -18.07 -7.11 -8.49
CA GLU A 140 -18.82 -7.24 -9.74
C GLU A 140 -19.76 -6.06 -9.99
N TYR A 141 -20.37 -5.53 -8.93
CA TYR A 141 -21.23 -4.35 -9.03
C TYR A 141 -20.44 -3.12 -9.45
N LEU A 142 -19.27 -2.89 -8.83
CA LEU A 142 -18.39 -1.78 -9.16
C LEU A 142 -17.81 -1.92 -10.57
N GLU A 143 -17.39 -3.10 -11.00
CA GLU A 143 -16.90 -3.34 -12.37
C GLU A 143 -17.98 -3.06 -13.43
N LYS A 144 -19.23 -3.37 -13.15
CA LYS A 144 -20.36 -3.05 -14.04
C LYS A 144 -20.68 -1.55 -14.10
N MET A 145 -20.43 -0.82 -13.02
CA MET A 145 -20.67 0.63 -12.96
C MET A 145 -19.53 1.46 -13.55
N ILE A 146 -18.29 0.97 -13.45
CA ILE A 146 -17.12 1.68 -13.99
C ILE A 146 -17.03 1.39 -15.49
N LYS A 147 -17.54 2.32 -16.31
CA LYS A 147 -17.17 2.34 -17.73
C LYS A 147 -15.67 2.50 -17.83
N LYS A 148 -14.97 1.48 -18.34
CA LYS A 148 -13.53 1.60 -18.61
C LYS A 148 -13.32 2.81 -19.49
N PRO A 149 -12.61 3.85 -19.07
CA PRO A 149 -12.31 4.97 -19.94
C PRO A 149 -11.47 4.48 -21.12
N GLU A 150 -11.75 4.97 -22.30
CA GLU A 150 -10.85 4.75 -23.44
C GLU A 150 -9.51 5.40 -23.08
N ILE A 151 -8.48 4.57 -22.89
CA ILE A 151 -7.13 5.06 -22.60
C ILE A 151 -6.57 5.58 -23.93
N LYS A 152 -6.54 6.90 -24.09
CA LYS A 152 -5.83 7.55 -25.18
C LYS A 152 -4.34 7.52 -24.84
N ILE A 153 -3.56 6.78 -25.63
CA ILE A 153 -2.10 6.83 -25.52
C ILE A 153 -1.64 8.17 -26.08
N LEU A 154 -1.06 9.00 -25.25
CA LEU A 154 -0.52 10.31 -25.60
C LEU A 154 0.96 10.14 -25.97
N GLU A 155 1.39 10.72 -27.08
CA GLU A 155 2.81 10.74 -27.49
C GLU A 155 3.66 11.66 -26.60
N LYS A 156 3.04 12.63 -25.97
CA LYS A 156 3.67 13.59 -25.06
C LYS A 156 2.81 13.75 -23.80
N PRO A 157 3.41 14.14 -22.66
CA PRO A 157 2.65 14.53 -21.49
C PRO A 157 1.67 15.66 -21.85
N GLU A 158 0.39 15.46 -21.55
CA GLU A 158 -0.68 16.43 -21.75
C GLU A 158 -1.54 16.52 -20.50
N LEU A 159 -1.88 17.73 -20.08
CA LEU A 159 -2.78 17.95 -18.95
C LEU A 159 -4.22 17.73 -19.43
N LEU A 160 -4.78 16.54 -19.12
CA LEU A 160 -6.11 16.13 -19.57
C LEU A 160 -7.25 16.79 -18.79
N SER A 161 -7.01 17.08 -17.52
CA SER A 161 -7.99 17.72 -16.64
C SER A 161 -7.27 18.47 -15.52
N TYR A 162 -7.82 19.60 -15.12
CA TYR A 162 -7.36 20.37 -13.97
C TYR A 162 -8.55 21.11 -13.35
N THR A 163 -8.40 21.48 -12.10
CA THR A 163 -9.34 22.35 -11.41
C THR A 163 -8.97 23.79 -11.72
N PRO A 164 -9.83 24.55 -12.41
CA PRO A 164 -9.63 26.00 -12.57
C PRO A 164 -9.52 26.65 -11.17
N ASN A 165 -8.62 27.62 -11.04
CA ASN A 165 -8.41 28.36 -9.78
C ASN A 165 -8.15 27.42 -8.58
N ALA A 166 -7.30 26.39 -8.77
CA ALA A 166 -7.02 25.38 -7.74
C ALA A 166 -6.51 26.01 -6.43
N ASP A 167 -5.74 27.08 -6.52
CA ASP A 167 -5.18 27.80 -5.37
C ASP A 167 -6.31 28.44 -4.53
N ASP A 168 -7.30 29.07 -5.18
CA ASP A 168 -8.46 29.68 -4.52
C ASP A 168 -9.31 28.61 -3.84
N VAL A 169 -9.57 27.48 -4.52
CA VAL A 169 -10.33 26.35 -3.96
C VAL A 169 -9.64 25.78 -2.72
N VAL A 170 -8.31 25.66 -2.74
CA VAL A 170 -7.53 25.18 -1.57
C VAL A 170 -7.56 26.19 -0.43
N LEU A 171 -7.39 27.47 -0.72
CA LEU A 171 -7.47 28.56 0.27
C LEU A 171 -8.85 28.64 0.91
N GLU A 172 -9.90 28.64 0.11
CA GLU A 172 -11.29 28.65 0.57
C GLU A 172 -11.60 27.45 1.48
N SER A 173 -11.18 26.25 1.07
CA SER A 173 -11.35 25.05 1.88
C SER A 173 -10.61 25.12 3.22
N ASN A 174 -9.42 25.69 3.25
CA ASN A 174 -8.66 25.90 4.47
C ASN A 174 -9.33 26.94 5.38
N ILE A 175 -9.84 28.04 4.84
CA ILE A 175 -10.57 29.05 5.60
C ILE A 175 -11.83 28.43 6.22
N MET A 176 -12.63 27.70 5.44
CA MET A 176 -13.81 27.00 5.93
C MET A 176 -13.48 26.05 7.08
N TYR A 177 -12.38 25.28 6.96
CA TYR A 177 -11.95 24.34 7.98
C TYR A 177 -11.48 25.05 9.27
N HIS A 178 -10.63 26.08 9.16
CA HIS A 178 -10.07 26.76 10.33
C HIS A 178 -11.08 27.63 11.07
N TYR A 179 -11.93 28.32 10.34
CA TYR A 179 -12.91 29.24 10.94
C TYR A 179 -14.30 28.62 11.15
N GLN A 180 -14.47 27.34 10.76
CA GLN A 180 -15.74 26.61 10.86
C GLN A 180 -16.89 27.40 10.22
N CYS A 181 -16.64 28.07 9.09
CA CYS A 181 -17.55 28.96 8.41
C CYS A 181 -18.14 28.35 7.12
N SER A 182 -19.16 29.00 6.56
CA SER A 182 -19.75 28.62 5.28
C SER A 182 -18.89 29.05 4.11
N GLU A 183 -19.06 28.42 2.94
CA GLU A 183 -18.41 28.78 1.68
C GLU A 183 -18.53 30.29 1.36
N LYS A 184 -19.73 30.86 1.49
CA LYS A 184 -19.96 32.29 1.28
C LYS A 184 -19.10 33.21 2.17
N MET A 185 -18.90 32.82 3.43
CA MET A 185 -18.10 33.57 4.37
C MET A 185 -16.60 33.41 4.08
N ALA A 186 -16.20 32.22 3.60
CA ALA A 186 -14.82 31.98 3.18
C ALA A 186 -14.45 32.83 1.95
N ASP A 187 -15.36 32.93 0.98
CA ASP A 187 -15.21 33.78 -0.21
C ASP A 187 -15.13 35.29 0.14
N GLU A 188 -15.91 35.76 1.13
CA GLU A 188 -15.81 37.14 1.64
C GLU A 188 -14.45 37.38 2.30
N ILE A 189 -13.92 36.45 3.09
CA ILE A 189 -12.60 36.57 3.75
C ILE A 189 -11.48 36.55 2.69
N LEU A 190 -11.58 35.73 1.67
CA LEU A 190 -10.60 35.68 0.56
C LEU A 190 -10.51 37.05 -0.13
N LYS A 191 -11.62 37.63 -0.50
CA LYS A 191 -11.67 38.95 -1.13
C LYS A 191 -11.04 40.06 -0.26
N GLU A 192 -11.32 40.05 1.04
CA GLU A 192 -10.68 41.00 1.97
C GLU A 192 -9.16 40.81 2.06
N LEU A 193 -8.66 39.56 1.94
CA LEU A 193 -7.22 39.28 1.97
C LEU A 193 -6.54 39.72 0.68
N GLU A 194 -7.17 39.55 -0.47
CA GLU A 194 -6.68 40.00 -1.78
C GLU A 194 -6.59 41.52 -1.84
N GLU A 195 -7.63 42.22 -1.41
CA GLU A 195 -7.63 43.67 -1.34
C GLU A 195 -6.54 44.27 -0.42
N LYS A 196 -6.22 43.55 0.68
CA LYS A 196 -5.12 43.95 1.58
C LYS A 196 -3.75 43.68 0.96
N ASP A 197 -3.59 42.63 0.19
CA ASP A 197 -2.33 42.30 -0.47
C ASP A 197 -2.03 43.22 -1.66
N GLU A 198 -3.04 43.69 -2.37
CA GLU A 198 -2.90 44.70 -3.40
C GLU A 198 -2.49 46.06 -2.81
N ASN A 199 -3.11 46.45 -1.69
CA ASN A 199 -2.76 47.70 -0.99
C ASN A 199 -1.38 47.64 -0.31
N ALA A 200 -0.78 46.48 -0.11
CA ALA A 200 0.56 46.33 0.43
C ALA A 200 1.66 46.37 -0.66
N LYS A 201 1.28 46.32 -1.95
CA LYS A 201 2.18 46.40 -3.11
C LYS A 201 2.29 47.81 -3.70
N GLU A 202 1.44 48.76 -3.29
CA GLU A 202 1.56 50.22 -3.55
C GLU A 202 2.36 50.91 -2.43
#